data_fa87da403f1c0a407ccb3c68af98252e
#
_entry.id   fa87da403f1c0a407ccb3c68af98252e
#
_cell.length_a   1.000
_cell.length_b   1.000
_cell.length_c   1.000
_cell.angle_alpha   90.00
_cell.angle_beta   90.00
_cell.angle_gamma   90.00
#
_symmetry.space_group_name_H-M   'P 1'
#
loop_
_entity.id
_entity.type
_entity.pdbx_description
1 polymer ?
#
loop_
_entity_poly.entity_id
_entity_poly.type
_entity_poly.pdbx_seq_one_letter_code
_entity_poly.pdbx_strand_id
1 'polypeptide(L)'
;LFRSINILYGLDADLIMLSLCLDFHIYLLRESTHFGKVKTDHLLYFSITNLKHNLFEEITQYIEVEEFEIDKQNIIIDYVLLCFLMGNDFLPNILYLDIGNNSIDDIIHMYTNLVSIKKMYLVQDGSINYHFLQQIFNQLFNREDEYLKNTIRRNKKSYIHYKDCKTKLDKDLNNLKYLPTIHKIKNKHSSPIDLTSIYWKDHYYKYYFNIQNIHQSKEYIHLICKNYISGLEWTLGYYLQGCPSWTYYYKFRMAPCLKDICGYLNNKRIYKTNFDLGTPYKPIEQLAIVLPRYSFNLLPKSFIQNIKNRMTSNGRTMGFK
;
A
#
# COMPACT_ATOMS: atom_id res chain seq x y z
N LEU A 1 -5.97 38.11 -4.02
CA LEU A 1 -5.04 36.99 -4.18
C LEU A 1 -5.64 36.03 -5.20
N PHE A 2 -5.11 36.01 -6.43
CA PHE A 2 -5.48 34.99 -7.43
C PHE A 2 -4.97 33.64 -6.94
N ARG A 3 -5.87 32.77 -6.51
CA ARG A 3 -5.50 31.37 -6.23
C ARG A 3 -5.33 30.67 -7.57
N SER A 4 -4.12 30.25 -7.88
CA SER A 4 -3.84 29.47 -9.10
C SER A 4 -4.62 28.15 -9.06
N ILE A 5 -5.26 27.82 -10.19
CA ILE A 5 -5.88 26.51 -10.39
C ILE A 5 -4.81 25.60 -10.98
N ASN A 6 -4.57 24.46 -10.34
CA ASN A 6 -3.61 23.47 -10.82
C ASN A 6 -4.37 22.30 -11.43
N ILE A 7 -3.98 21.89 -12.63
CA ILE A 7 -4.55 20.75 -13.34
C ILE A 7 -3.47 19.69 -13.47
N LEU A 8 -3.73 18.50 -12.91
CA LEU A 8 -2.87 17.34 -13.05
C LEU A 8 -3.56 16.34 -13.98
N TYR A 9 -2.84 15.92 -15.03
CA TYR A 9 -3.34 14.92 -15.97
C TYR A 9 -2.77 13.54 -15.67
N GLY A 10 -3.63 12.56 -15.45
CA GLY A 10 -3.23 11.18 -15.24
C GLY A 10 -4.36 10.28 -14.74
N LEU A 11 -4.18 8.98 -14.92
CA LEU A 11 -5.15 7.92 -14.53
C LEU A 11 -4.82 7.27 -13.19
N ASP A 12 -3.63 7.50 -12.66
CA ASP A 12 -3.14 6.86 -11.46
C ASP A 12 -3.93 7.29 -10.22
N ALA A 13 -4.30 6.31 -9.39
CA ALA A 13 -5.00 6.55 -8.12
C ALA A 13 -4.12 7.27 -7.09
N ASP A 14 -2.80 7.08 -7.16
CA ASP A 14 -1.84 7.75 -6.27
C ASP A 14 -1.85 9.27 -6.45
N LEU A 15 -2.20 9.77 -7.65
CA LEU A 15 -2.38 11.21 -7.87
C LEU A 15 -3.48 11.80 -7.00
N ILE A 16 -4.53 11.03 -6.67
CA ILE A 16 -5.58 11.46 -5.74
C ILE A 16 -4.99 11.61 -4.34
N MET A 17 -4.30 10.58 -3.85
CA MET A 17 -3.72 10.57 -2.50
C MET A 17 -2.65 11.65 -2.32
N LEU A 18 -1.75 11.82 -3.31
CA LEU A 18 -0.75 12.89 -3.30
C LEU A 18 -1.42 14.27 -3.30
N SER A 19 -2.45 14.47 -4.13
CA SER A 19 -3.16 15.74 -4.20
C SER A 19 -3.93 16.07 -2.92
N LEU A 20 -4.42 15.06 -2.19
CA LEU A 20 -5.04 15.24 -0.88
C LEU A 20 -4.06 15.82 0.16
N CYS A 21 -2.78 15.52 0.05
CA CYS A 21 -1.75 16.05 0.97
C CYS A 21 -1.36 17.50 0.69
N LEU A 22 -1.68 18.04 -0.50
CA LEU A 22 -1.28 19.39 -0.90
C LEU A 22 -2.35 20.42 -0.55
N ASP A 23 -1.93 21.62 -0.14
CA ASP A 23 -2.84 22.75 0.13
C ASP A 23 -3.01 23.65 -1.09
N PHE A 24 -3.44 23.06 -2.22
CA PHE A 24 -3.70 23.79 -3.46
C PHE A 24 -5.09 23.46 -4.02
N HIS A 25 -5.61 24.36 -4.86
CA HIS A 25 -6.77 24.06 -5.68
C HIS A 25 -6.34 23.17 -6.85
N ILE A 26 -6.67 21.88 -6.78
CA ILE A 26 -6.26 20.87 -7.75
C ILE A 26 -7.48 20.24 -8.40
N TYR A 27 -7.43 20.13 -9.73
CA TYR A 27 -8.30 19.27 -10.52
C TYR A 27 -7.46 18.16 -11.14
N LEU A 28 -7.91 16.92 -11.01
CA LEU A 28 -7.38 15.83 -11.80
C LEU A 28 -8.15 15.73 -13.09
N LEU A 29 -7.42 15.80 -14.20
CA LEU A 29 -7.94 15.57 -15.54
C LEU A 29 -7.59 14.16 -15.95
N ARG A 30 -8.58 13.37 -16.34
CA ARG A 30 -8.39 11.99 -16.73
C ARG A 30 -9.39 11.54 -17.77
N GLU A 31 -9.04 10.50 -18.51
CA GLU A 31 -9.98 9.87 -19.43
C GLU A 31 -11.09 9.14 -18.65
N SER A 32 -12.29 9.13 -19.24
CA SER A 32 -13.38 8.31 -18.74
C SER A 32 -13.05 6.83 -18.93
N THR A 33 -13.20 6.05 -17.88
CA THR A 33 -13.04 4.59 -17.95
C THR A 33 -14.40 3.92 -17.77
N HIS A 34 -14.74 2.96 -18.64
CA HIS A 34 -15.95 2.16 -18.51
C HIS A 34 -15.58 0.69 -18.62
N PHE A 35 -15.86 -0.10 -17.55
CA PHE A 35 -15.46 -1.50 -17.43
C PHE A 35 -13.98 -1.77 -17.76
N GLY A 36 -13.07 -0.90 -17.27
CA GLY A 36 -11.63 -1.01 -17.50
C GLY A 36 -11.15 -0.62 -18.91
N LYS A 37 -12.04 -0.16 -19.79
CA LYS A 37 -11.69 0.39 -21.10
C LYS A 37 -11.66 1.91 -21.02
N VAL A 38 -10.55 2.49 -21.46
CA VAL A 38 -10.37 3.94 -21.55
C VAL A 38 -11.19 4.46 -22.74
N LYS A 39 -12.05 5.47 -22.49
CA LYS A 39 -12.72 6.25 -23.53
C LYS A 39 -11.95 7.53 -23.71
N THR A 40 -11.24 7.66 -24.80
CA THR A 40 -10.38 8.82 -25.12
C THR A 40 -11.13 10.05 -25.60
N ASP A 41 -12.40 9.91 -25.93
CA ASP A 41 -13.29 10.97 -26.43
C ASP A 41 -13.93 11.81 -25.32
N HIS A 42 -13.82 11.36 -24.06
CA HIS A 42 -14.36 12.08 -22.90
C HIS A 42 -13.32 12.22 -21.79
N LEU A 43 -13.04 13.47 -21.43
CA LEU A 43 -12.21 13.82 -20.28
C LEU A 43 -13.10 14.17 -19.09
N LEU A 44 -12.69 13.73 -17.92
CA LEU A 44 -13.35 14.01 -16.64
C LEU A 44 -12.45 14.93 -15.82
N TYR A 45 -13.07 15.95 -15.22
CA TYR A 45 -12.44 16.78 -14.19
C TYR A 45 -12.89 16.29 -12.83
N PHE A 46 -11.93 15.97 -12.00
CA PHE A 46 -12.18 15.53 -10.63
C PHE A 46 -11.62 16.57 -9.64
N SER A 47 -12.50 17.21 -8.88
CA SER A 47 -12.12 18.26 -7.93
C SER A 47 -11.59 17.66 -6.63
N ILE A 48 -10.30 17.82 -6.36
CA ILE A 48 -9.68 17.42 -5.09
C ILE A 48 -10.19 18.28 -3.93
N THR A 49 -10.47 19.54 -4.16
CA THR A 49 -11.03 20.44 -3.13
C THR A 49 -12.39 19.95 -2.63
N ASN A 50 -13.26 19.51 -3.53
CA ASN A 50 -14.55 18.95 -3.16
C ASN A 50 -14.39 17.59 -2.47
N LEU A 51 -13.46 16.75 -2.95
CA LEU A 51 -13.16 15.48 -2.28
C LEU A 51 -12.68 15.69 -0.84
N LYS A 52 -11.74 16.63 -0.62
CA LYS A 52 -11.27 16.98 0.74
C LYS A 52 -12.41 17.44 1.64
N HIS A 53 -13.31 18.26 1.09
CA HIS A 53 -14.46 18.75 1.86
C HIS A 53 -15.38 17.59 2.26
N ASN A 54 -15.76 16.74 1.32
CA ASN A 54 -16.66 15.62 1.58
C ASN A 54 -16.04 14.59 2.54
N LEU A 55 -14.76 14.26 2.36
CA LEU A 55 -14.04 13.37 3.28
C LEU A 55 -13.98 13.96 4.70
N PHE A 56 -13.70 15.25 4.80
CA PHE A 56 -13.67 15.93 6.10
C PHE A 56 -15.02 15.86 6.80
N GLU A 57 -16.10 16.23 6.12
CA GLU A 57 -17.46 16.15 6.67
C GLU A 57 -17.84 14.72 7.08
N GLU A 58 -17.54 13.74 6.21
CA GLU A 58 -17.83 12.33 6.47
C GLU A 58 -17.08 11.79 7.68
N ILE A 59 -15.79 12.14 7.84
CA ILE A 59 -14.98 11.67 8.95
C ILE A 59 -15.39 12.38 10.25
N THR A 60 -15.54 13.71 10.19
CA THR A 60 -15.74 14.52 11.42
C THR A 60 -17.13 14.38 12.02
N GLN A 61 -18.14 13.93 11.27
CA GLN A 61 -19.48 13.65 11.82
C GLN A 61 -19.47 12.62 12.98
N TYR A 62 -18.41 11.82 13.09
CA TYR A 62 -18.23 10.82 14.16
C TYR A 62 -17.25 11.29 15.27
N ILE A 63 -16.74 12.53 15.20
CA ILE A 63 -15.84 13.06 16.20
C ILE A 63 -16.63 13.89 17.19
N GLU A 64 -16.72 13.42 18.43
CA GLU A 64 -17.39 14.11 19.54
C GLU A 64 -16.35 14.86 20.37
N VAL A 65 -16.23 16.16 20.18
CA VAL A 65 -15.30 17.01 20.96
C VAL A 65 -15.92 18.35 21.32
N GLU A 66 -15.83 18.74 22.58
CA GLU A 66 -16.35 20.03 23.07
C GLU A 66 -15.31 21.15 23.04
N GLU A 67 -14.01 20.86 23.09
CA GLU A 67 -12.94 21.86 23.26
C GLU A 67 -11.71 21.59 22.36
N PHE A 68 -11.86 20.88 21.25
CA PHE A 68 -10.77 20.57 20.33
C PHE A 68 -11.13 21.09 18.95
N GLU A 69 -10.37 22.10 18.49
CA GLU A 69 -10.53 22.61 17.13
C GLU A 69 -9.99 21.59 16.11
N ILE A 70 -10.88 21.12 15.26
CA ILE A 70 -10.53 20.09 14.26
C ILE A 70 -9.94 20.76 13.03
N ASP A 71 -8.65 20.51 12.80
CA ASP A 71 -7.96 20.95 11.61
C ASP A 71 -8.21 20.01 10.41
N LYS A 72 -8.71 20.60 9.33
CA LYS A 72 -9.08 19.85 8.12
C LYS A 72 -7.90 19.16 7.47
N GLN A 73 -6.75 19.82 7.38
CA GLN A 73 -5.59 19.28 6.71
C GLN A 73 -5.01 18.09 7.49
N ASN A 74 -4.99 18.17 8.82
CA ASN A 74 -4.54 17.05 9.66
C ASN A 74 -5.45 15.84 9.52
N ILE A 75 -6.79 16.00 9.51
CA ILE A 75 -7.72 14.90 9.29
C ILE A 75 -7.47 14.20 7.92
N ILE A 76 -7.25 14.99 6.87
CA ILE A 76 -6.99 14.45 5.53
C ILE A 76 -5.64 13.73 5.46
N ILE A 77 -4.59 14.26 6.09
CA ILE A 77 -3.28 13.60 6.15
C ILE A 77 -3.38 12.28 6.94
N ASP A 78 -4.08 12.28 8.06
CA ASP A 78 -4.33 11.07 8.85
C ASP A 78 -5.10 10.02 8.05
N TYR A 79 -6.13 10.43 7.30
CA TYR A 79 -6.86 9.55 6.39
C TYR A 79 -5.94 8.91 5.33
N VAL A 80 -5.05 9.70 4.71
CA VAL A 80 -4.09 9.18 3.73
C VAL A 80 -3.14 8.16 4.37
N LEU A 81 -2.62 8.44 5.57
CA LEU A 81 -1.78 7.47 6.30
C LEU A 81 -2.53 6.18 6.63
N LEU A 82 -3.81 6.27 7.03
CA LEU A 82 -4.64 5.08 7.26
C LEU A 82 -4.86 4.27 5.99
N CYS A 83 -5.01 4.92 4.84
CA CYS A 83 -5.10 4.24 3.55
C CYS A 83 -3.83 3.46 3.19
N PHE A 84 -2.64 3.87 3.65
CA PHE A 84 -1.40 3.11 3.41
C PHE A 84 -1.43 1.71 4.02
N LEU A 85 -2.23 1.48 5.06
CA LEU A 85 -2.41 0.15 5.66
C LEU A 85 -3.12 -0.84 4.73
N MET A 86 -3.87 -0.32 3.73
CA MET A 86 -4.49 -1.13 2.67
C MET A 86 -3.51 -1.55 1.58
N GLY A 87 -2.26 -1.09 1.65
CA GLY A 87 -1.22 -1.30 0.65
C GLY A 87 -1.13 -0.20 -0.40
N ASN A 88 0.07 -0.01 -0.91
CA ASN A 88 0.40 0.93 -1.99
C ASN A 88 1.63 0.41 -2.76
N ASP A 89 2.19 1.20 -3.66
CA ASP A 89 3.36 0.80 -4.47
C ASP A 89 4.62 0.53 -3.63
N PHE A 90 4.70 1.06 -2.41
CA PHE A 90 5.88 0.97 -1.54
C PHE A 90 5.75 -0.07 -0.43
N LEU A 91 4.51 -0.34 0.02
CA LEU A 91 4.23 -1.22 1.15
C LEU A 91 3.10 -2.20 0.84
N PRO A 92 3.25 -3.47 1.22
CA PRO A 92 2.14 -4.42 1.16
C PRO A 92 1.07 -4.05 2.20
N ASN A 93 -0.17 -4.40 1.90
CA ASN A 93 -1.28 -4.27 2.85
C ASN A 93 -1.05 -5.12 4.10
N ILE A 94 -1.56 -4.64 5.22
CA ILE A 94 -1.71 -5.48 6.41
C ILE A 94 -2.59 -6.69 6.06
N LEU A 95 -2.18 -7.87 6.47
CA LEU A 95 -2.94 -9.08 6.23
C LEU A 95 -4.40 -8.89 6.71
N TYR A 96 -5.37 -9.25 5.90
CA TYR A 96 -6.83 -9.08 6.06
C TYR A 96 -7.39 -7.68 5.80
N LEU A 97 -6.59 -6.63 5.84
CA LEU A 97 -7.06 -5.30 5.46
C LEU A 97 -7.11 -5.20 3.93
N ASP A 98 -8.31 -4.98 3.42
CA ASP A 98 -8.59 -4.97 1.98
C ASP A 98 -9.78 -4.03 1.77
N ILE A 99 -9.70 -3.18 0.76
CA ILE A 99 -10.76 -2.22 0.39
C ILE A 99 -12.11 -2.94 0.23
N GLY A 100 -12.09 -4.14 -0.35
CA GLY A 100 -13.31 -4.93 -0.53
C GLY A 100 -13.89 -5.55 0.75
N ASN A 101 -13.27 -5.38 1.93
CA ASN A 101 -13.76 -5.87 3.23
C ASN A 101 -14.35 -4.76 4.11
N ASN A 102 -14.59 -3.56 3.58
CA ASN A 102 -14.95 -2.36 4.34
C ASN A 102 -13.92 -2.02 5.46
N SER A 103 -12.68 -2.48 5.29
CA SER A 103 -11.65 -2.29 6.32
C SER A 103 -11.32 -0.83 6.55
N ILE A 104 -11.51 0.02 5.54
CA ILE A 104 -11.26 1.45 5.67
C ILE A 104 -12.30 2.12 6.58
N ASP A 105 -13.57 1.76 6.47
CA ASP A 105 -14.64 2.29 7.30
C ASP A 105 -14.42 1.90 8.76
N ASP A 106 -14.05 0.65 9.02
CA ASP A 106 -13.69 0.16 10.35
C ASP A 106 -12.52 0.95 10.96
N ILE A 107 -11.48 1.22 10.16
CA ILE A 107 -10.31 1.97 10.63
C ILE A 107 -10.66 3.44 10.88
N ILE A 108 -11.49 4.05 10.04
CA ILE A 108 -11.98 5.42 10.23
C ILE A 108 -12.75 5.52 11.54
N HIS A 109 -13.66 4.57 11.84
CA HIS A 109 -14.37 4.55 13.11
C HIS A 109 -13.44 4.40 14.32
N MET A 110 -12.41 3.55 14.24
CA MET A 110 -11.40 3.44 15.31
C MET A 110 -10.63 4.75 15.47
N TYR A 111 -10.26 5.39 14.37
CA TYR A 111 -9.54 6.65 14.34
C TYR A 111 -10.37 7.79 14.96
N THR A 112 -11.63 7.97 14.54
CA THR A 112 -12.51 9.04 15.03
C THR A 112 -12.77 8.92 16.53
N ASN A 113 -12.99 7.71 17.03
CA ASN A 113 -13.10 7.45 18.46
C ASN A 113 -11.82 7.84 19.23
N LEU A 114 -10.65 7.52 18.67
CA LEU A 114 -9.38 7.89 19.29
C LEU A 114 -9.14 9.39 19.27
N VAL A 115 -9.47 10.09 18.18
CA VAL A 115 -9.39 11.57 18.11
C VAL A 115 -10.29 12.19 19.16
N SER A 116 -11.53 11.72 19.29
CA SER A 116 -12.50 12.21 20.30
C SER A 116 -11.96 12.07 21.72
N ILE A 117 -11.34 10.92 22.05
CA ILE A 117 -10.83 10.65 23.41
C ILE A 117 -9.50 11.35 23.67
N LYS A 118 -8.58 11.35 22.70
CA LYS A 118 -7.19 11.81 22.89
C LYS A 118 -6.99 13.29 22.56
N LYS A 119 -7.87 13.88 21.77
CA LYS A 119 -7.77 15.27 21.29
C LYS A 119 -6.43 15.53 20.60
N MET A 120 -6.00 14.59 19.74
CA MET A 120 -4.74 14.64 18.98
C MET A 120 -4.87 13.90 17.66
N TYR A 121 -3.94 14.15 16.75
CA TYR A 121 -3.88 13.54 15.43
C TYR A 121 -2.88 12.38 15.37
N LEU A 122 -3.07 11.51 14.35
CA LEU A 122 -2.15 10.42 14.05
C LEU A 122 -0.84 10.92 13.44
N VAL A 123 -0.90 12.02 12.68
CA VAL A 123 0.28 12.72 12.16
C VAL A 123 0.40 14.07 12.85
N GLN A 124 1.56 14.35 13.42
CA GLN A 124 1.89 15.62 14.07
C GLN A 124 3.21 16.14 13.53
N ASP A 125 3.23 17.37 13.06
CA ASP A 125 4.41 18.02 12.47
C ASP A 125 5.10 17.16 11.38
N GLY A 126 4.28 16.52 10.52
CA GLY A 126 4.75 15.65 9.45
C GLY A 126 5.39 14.34 9.90
N SER A 127 5.18 13.93 11.14
CA SER A 127 5.71 12.71 11.75
C SER A 127 4.60 11.87 12.36
N ILE A 128 4.75 10.54 12.31
CA ILE A 128 3.78 9.61 12.89
C ILE A 128 3.81 9.69 14.42
N ASN A 129 2.65 9.88 15.03
CA ASN A 129 2.46 9.69 16.46
C ASN A 129 2.36 8.18 16.76
N TYR A 130 3.47 7.60 17.21
CA TYR A 130 3.54 6.14 17.45
C TYR A 130 2.59 5.67 18.54
N HIS A 131 2.30 6.50 19.52
CA HIS A 131 1.36 6.13 20.58
C HIS A 131 -0.07 6.05 20.01
N PHE A 132 -0.44 6.97 19.12
CA PHE A 132 -1.73 6.92 18.44
C PHE A 132 -1.79 5.72 17.48
N LEU A 133 -0.75 5.52 16.68
CA LEU A 133 -0.65 4.39 15.75
C LEU A 133 -0.75 3.04 16.50
N GLN A 134 -0.10 2.90 17.63
CA GLN A 134 -0.19 1.74 18.52
C GLN A 134 -1.64 1.44 18.93
N GLN A 135 -2.40 2.48 19.28
CA GLN A 135 -3.82 2.32 19.66
C GLN A 135 -4.65 1.79 18.49
N ILE A 136 -4.44 2.32 17.27
CA ILE A 136 -5.09 1.80 16.06
C ILE A 136 -4.74 0.33 15.86
N PHE A 137 -3.46 -0.04 15.90
CA PHE A 137 -3.05 -1.44 15.70
C PHE A 137 -3.59 -2.37 16.78
N ASN A 138 -3.67 -1.93 18.04
CA ASN A 138 -4.26 -2.73 19.12
C ASN A 138 -5.77 -2.98 18.88
N GLN A 139 -6.52 -1.98 18.40
CA GLN A 139 -7.92 -2.15 18.05
C GLN A 139 -8.10 -3.08 16.85
N LEU A 140 -7.28 -2.94 15.81
CA LEU A 140 -7.25 -3.85 14.66
C LEU A 140 -6.95 -5.29 15.09
N PHE A 141 -5.99 -5.48 15.97
CA PHE A 141 -5.64 -6.80 16.48
C PHE A 141 -6.79 -7.46 17.24
N ASN A 142 -7.55 -6.70 18.04
CA ASN A 142 -8.72 -7.23 18.74
C ASN A 142 -9.81 -7.72 17.78
N ARG A 143 -9.84 -7.25 16.53
CA ARG A 143 -10.77 -7.68 15.47
C ARG A 143 -10.15 -8.67 14.47
N GLU A 144 -8.89 -9.10 14.68
CA GLU A 144 -8.15 -9.96 13.74
C GLU A 144 -8.92 -11.24 13.38
N ASP A 145 -9.51 -11.90 14.37
CA ASP A 145 -10.30 -13.12 14.14
C ASP A 145 -11.53 -12.90 13.25
N GLU A 146 -12.19 -11.75 13.38
CA GLU A 146 -13.32 -11.38 12.54
C GLU A 146 -12.87 -11.15 11.09
N TYR A 147 -11.81 -10.39 10.89
CA TYR A 147 -11.24 -10.14 9.56
C TYR A 147 -10.77 -11.44 8.90
N LEU A 148 -10.14 -12.33 9.66
CA LEU A 148 -9.72 -13.63 9.18
C LEU A 148 -10.90 -14.48 8.71
N LYS A 149 -11.97 -14.57 9.51
CA LYS A 149 -13.21 -15.28 9.15
C LYS A 149 -13.84 -14.71 7.87
N ASN A 150 -13.91 -13.39 7.74
CA ASN A 150 -14.47 -12.72 6.56
C ASN A 150 -13.63 -13.00 5.31
N THR A 151 -12.31 -12.95 5.41
CA THR A 151 -11.39 -13.29 4.32
C THR A 151 -11.56 -14.73 3.86
N ILE A 152 -11.66 -15.69 4.80
CA ILE A 152 -11.93 -17.10 4.49
C ILE A 152 -13.27 -17.28 3.78
N ARG A 153 -14.34 -16.62 4.26
CA ARG A 153 -15.69 -16.68 3.64
C ARG A 153 -15.68 -16.14 2.22
N ARG A 154 -15.02 -15.00 1.97
CA ARG A 154 -14.90 -14.41 0.63
C ARG A 154 -14.13 -15.30 -0.32
N ASN A 155 -13.03 -15.86 0.15
CA ASN A 155 -12.23 -16.80 -0.63
C ASN A 155 -13.04 -18.03 -1.04
N LYS A 156 -13.93 -18.53 -0.19
CA LYS A 156 -14.84 -19.65 -0.52
C LYS A 156 -15.90 -19.30 -1.56
N LYS A 157 -16.30 -18.02 -1.66
CA LYS A 157 -17.36 -17.55 -2.59
C LYS A 157 -16.84 -17.17 -3.98
N SER A 158 -15.53 -17.07 -4.16
CA SER A 158 -14.94 -16.71 -5.45
C SER A 158 -14.99 -17.88 -6.41
N TYR A 159 -15.86 -17.82 -7.41
CA TYR A 159 -15.94 -18.79 -8.50
C TYR A 159 -16.27 -18.09 -9.82
N ILE A 160 -15.89 -18.72 -10.93
CA ILE A 160 -16.10 -18.20 -12.29
C ILE A 160 -17.34 -18.86 -12.87
N HIS A 161 -18.29 -18.05 -13.33
CA HIS A 161 -19.43 -18.52 -14.09
C HIS A 161 -19.07 -18.63 -15.57
N TYR A 162 -19.13 -19.86 -16.13
CA TYR A 162 -18.92 -20.14 -17.56
C TYR A 162 -20.25 -20.38 -18.31
N LYS A 163 -21.38 -19.92 -17.75
CA LYS A 163 -22.72 -20.26 -18.24
C LYS A 163 -22.92 -19.96 -19.74
N ASP A 164 -22.31 -18.90 -20.23
CA ASP A 164 -22.52 -18.41 -21.60
C ASP A 164 -21.36 -18.73 -22.54
N CYS A 165 -20.39 -19.55 -22.10
CA CYS A 165 -19.23 -19.90 -22.91
C CYS A 165 -19.50 -21.17 -23.73
N LYS A 166 -19.87 -21.01 -25.00
CA LYS A 166 -20.18 -22.12 -25.89
C LYS A 166 -18.94 -22.68 -26.60
N THR A 167 -17.97 -21.83 -26.91
CA THR A 167 -16.74 -22.20 -27.60
C THR A 167 -15.53 -22.16 -26.70
N LYS A 168 -14.41 -22.77 -27.14
CA LYS A 168 -13.11 -22.63 -26.44
C LYS A 168 -12.66 -21.18 -26.42
N LEU A 169 -12.88 -20.41 -27.49
CA LEU A 169 -12.54 -19.01 -27.59
C LEU A 169 -13.33 -18.18 -26.56
N ASP A 170 -14.63 -18.45 -26.38
CA ASP A 170 -15.46 -17.78 -25.37
C ASP A 170 -14.91 -18.02 -23.95
N LYS A 171 -14.46 -19.26 -23.67
CA LYS A 171 -13.83 -19.62 -22.39
C LYS A 171 -12.51 -18.86 -22.18
N ASP A 172 -11.67 -18.79 -23.22
CA ASP A 172 -10.39 -18.09 -23.14
C ASP A 172 -10.57 -16.58 -22.96
N LEU A 173 -11.52 -15.97 -23.67
CA LEU A 173 -11.90 -14.56 -23.49
C LEU A 173 -12.48 -14.30 -22.10
N ASN A 174 -13.32 -15.20 -21.61
CA ASN A 174 -13.88 -15.11 -20.26
C ASN A 174 -12.78 -15.27 -19.19
N ASN A 175 -11.82 -16.16 -19.41
CA ASN A 175 -10.65 -16.30 -18.54
C ASN A 175 -9.82 -15.01 -18.49
N LEU A 176 -9.59 -14.34 -19.61
CA LEU A 176 -8.91 -13.04 -19.63
C LEU A 176 -9.68 -11.97 -18.86
N LYS A 177 -11.00 -11.90 -19.03
CA LYS A 177 -11.88 -10.98 -18.29
C LYS A 177 -11.81 -11.20 -16.77
N TYR A 178 -11.73 -12.47 -16.33
CA TYR A 178 -11.67 -12.84 -14.92
C TYR A 178 -10.26 -13.17 -14.44
N LEU A 179 -9.22 -12.73 -15.14
CA LEU A 179 -7.84 -13.02 -14.79
C LEU A 179 -7.49 -12.72 -13.32
N PRO A 180 -7.90 -11.58 -12.74
CA PRO A 180 -7.69 -11.31 -11.32
C PRO A 180 -8.37 -12.34 -10.41
N THR A 181 -9.58 -12.78 -10.78
CA THR A 181 -10.33 -13.79 -10.03
C THR A 181 -9.71 -15.18 -10.19
N ILE A 182 -9.22 -15.52 -11.39
CA ILE A 182 -8.47 -16.75 -11.66
C ILE A 182 -7.18 -16.77 -10.81
N HIS A 183 -6.46 -15.68 -10.74
CA HIS A 183 -5.27 -15.55 -9.87
C HIS A 183 -5.62 -15.77 -8.40
N LYS A 184 -6.71 -15.16 -7.93
CA LYS A 184 -7.21 -15.40 -6.56
C LYS A 184 -7.60 -16.86 -6.34
N ILE A 185 -8.27 -17.50 -7.31
CA ILE A 185 -8.69 -18.90 -7.21
C ILE A 185 -7.49 -19.84 -7.29
N LYS A 186 -6.56 -19.64 -8.23
CA LYS A 186 -5.33 -20.44 -8.35
C LYS A 186 -4.47 -20.30 -7.09
N ASN A 187 -4.30 -19.09 -6.58
CA ASN A 187 -3.58 -18.85 -5.34
C ASN A 187 -4.28 -19.44 -4.11
N LYS A 188 -5.60 -19.64 -4.17
CA LYS A 188 -6.38 -20.32 -3.14
C LYS A 188 -6.08 -21.82 -3.07
N HIS A 189 -5.86 -22.47 -4.21
CA HIS A 189 -5.42 -23.87 -4.27
C HIS A 189 -3.91 -24.05 -4.16
N SER A 190 -3.15 -22.98 -4.39
CA SER A 190 -1.69 -22.93 -4.30
C SER A 190 -1.17 -22.07 -3.14
N SER A 191 -2.05 -21.43 -2.37
CA SER A 191 -1.62 -20.72 -1.16
C SER A 191 -1.06 -21.78 -0.21
N PRO A 192 0.23 -21.76 0.08
CA PRO A 192 0.84 -22.71 0.99
C PRO A 192 0.39 -22.49 2.43
N ILE A 193 -0.52 -21.51 2.64
CA ILE A 193 -0.98 -21.09 3.95
C ILE A 193 -2.46 -21.37 4.05
N ASP A 194 -2.79 -22.36 4.85
CA ASP A 194 -4.16 -22.58 5.30
C ASP A 194 -4.48 -21.65 6.47
N LEU A 195 -5.21 -20.56 6.17
CA LEU A 195 -5.65 -19.60 7.18
C LEU A 195 -6.66 -20.16 8.18
N THR A 196 -7.17 -21.38 7.96
CA THR A 196 -8.06 -22.06 8.91
C THR A 196 -7.27 -22.89 9.94
N SER A 197 -6.00 -23.13 9.70
CA SER A 197 -5.11 -23.85 10.60
C SER A 197 -4.76 -23.00 11.82
N ILE A 198 -4.69 -23.61 13.01
CA ILE A 198 -4.17 -22.96 14.22
C ILE A 198 -2.69 -22.56 14.06
N TYR A 199 -1.96 -23.20 13.14
CA TYR A 199 -0.56 -22.93 12.83
C TYR A 199 -0.37 -22.00 11.63
N TRP A 200 -1.43 -21.30 11.15
CA TRP A 200 -1.37 -20.46 9.96
C TRP A 200 -0.25 -19.41 10.03
N LYS A 201 0.00 -18.86 11.22
CA LYS A 201 1.03 -17.86 11.46
C LYS A 201 2.44 -18.41 11.26
N ASP A 202 2.72 -19.64 11.76
CA ASP A 202 3.99 -20.32 11.53
C ASP A 202 4.22 -20.56 10.04
N HIS A 203 3.19 -21.04 9.33
CA HIS A 203 3.23 -21.25 7.89
C HIS A 203 3.44 -19.92 7.12
N TYR A 204 2.81 -18.84 7.58
CA TYR A 204 2.97 -17.50 7.00
C TYR A 204 4.41 -17.02 7.08
N TYR A 205 5.02 -17.05 8.25
CA TYR A 205 6.40 -16.61 8.44
C TYR A 205 7.40 -17.55 7.75
N LYS A 206 7.15 -18.84 7.76
CA LYS A 206 7.98 -19.81 7.05
C LYS A 206 8.00 -19.54 5.54
N TYR A 207 6.84 -19.31 4.96
CA TYR A 207 6.72 -19.16 3.51
C TYR A 207 7.18 -17.79 3.00
N TYR A 208 6.73 -16.70 3.64
CA TYR A 208 7.00 -15.35 3.14
C TYR A 208 8.30 -14.74 3.65
N PHE A 209 8.79 -15.19 4.80
CA PHE A 209 9.97 -14.62 5.45
C PHE A 209 11.09 -15.64 5.67
N ASN A 210 10.90 -16.89 5.25
CA ASN A 210 11.85 -18.00 5.43
C ASN A 210 12.22 -18.26 6.91
N ILE A 211 11.29 -18.02 7.83
CA ILE A 211 11.47 -18.25 9.27
C ILE A 211 10.98 -19.66 9.61
N GLN A 212 11.91 -20.53 9.98
CA GLN A 212 11.57 -21.93 10.30
C GLN A 212 10.93 -22.10 11.70
N ASN A 213 11.28 -21.23 12.65
CA ASN A 213 10.75 -21.26 14.01
C ASN A 213 10.53 -19.83 14.52
N ILE A 214 9.25 -19.42 14.67
CA ILE A 214 8.90 -18.06 15.12
C ILE A 214 9.37 -17.79 16.56
N HIS A 215 9.35 -18.77 17.43
CA HIS A 215 9.73 -18.59 18.84
C HIS A 215 11.22 -18.30 19.01
N GLN A 216 12.06 -18.85 18.14
CA GLN A 216 13.52 -18.61 18.12
C GLN A 216 13.94 -17.39 17.30
N SER A 217 13.03 -16.83 16.51
CA SER A 217 13.30 -15.74 15.56
C SER A 217 12.68 -14.39 15.95
N LYS A 218 12.41 -14.18 17.23
CA LYS A 218 11.73 -12.97 17.73
C LYS A 218 12.44 -11.67 17.33
N GLU A 219 13.76 -11.63 17.41
CA GLU A 219 14.54 -10.45 17.02
C GLU A 219 14.43 -10.14 15.52
N TYR A 220 14.42 -11.20 14.69
CA TYR A 220 14.24 -11.03 13.25
C TYR A 220 12.82 -10.57 12.89
N ILE A 221 11.80 -11.08 13.58
CA ILE A 221 10.41 -10.61 13.43
C ILE A 221 10.31 -9.14 13.87
N HIS A 222 10.97 -8.74 14.94
CA HIS A 222 11.06 -7.33 15.35
C HIS A 222 11.73 -6.47 14.27
N LEU A 223 12.79 -6.96 13.61
CA LEU A 223 13.41 -6.27 12.49
C LEU A 223 12.44 -6.10 11.30
N ILE A 224 11.63 -7.11 10.99
CA ILE A 224 10.59 -7.04 9.96
C ILE A 224 9.55 -5.96 10.33
N CYS A 225 9.07 -5.96 11.58
CA CYS A 225 8.13 -4.95 12.07
C CYS A 225 8.72 -3.54 12.01
N LYS A 226 9.98 -3.38 12.46
CA LYS A 226 10.72 -2.11 12.34
C LYS A 226 10.76 -1.63 10.89
N ASN A 227 11.10 -2.53 9.95
CA ASN A 227 11.20 -2.18 8.53
C ASN A 227 9.82 -1.77 7.95
N TYR A 228 8.72 -2.40 8.41
CA TYR A 228 7.37 -2.02 8.01
C TYR A 228 6.98 -0.63 8.52
N ILE A 229 7.23 -0.34 9.80
CA ILE A 229 6.97 0.98 10.39
C ILE A 229 7.84 2.06 9.73
N SER A 230 9.14 1.77 9.49
CA SER A 230 10.00 2.68 8.71
C SER A 230 9.46 2.90 7.30
N GLY A 231 8.82 1.90 6.70
CA GLY A 231 8.15 2.04 5.40
C GLY A 231 6.96 3.01 5.45
N LEU A 232 6.15 2.96 6.51
CA LEU A 232 5.07 3.95 6.71
C LEU A 232 5.64 5.37 6.86
N GLU A 233 6.71 5.53 7.63
CA GLU A 233 7.39 6.84 7.79
C GLU A 233 7.96 7.35 6.47
N TRP A 234 8.62 6.46 5.70
CA TRP A 234 9.18 6.81 4.41
C TRP A 234 8.09 7.24 3.44
N THR A 235 7.00 6.49 3.35
CA THR A 235 5.88 6.79 2.46
C THR A 235 5.20 8.11 2.86
N LEU A 236 4.96 8.33 4.15
CA LEU A 236 4.42 9.59 4.64
C LEU A 236 5.33 10.77 4.29
N GLY A 237 6.64 10.64 4.55
CA GLY A 237 7.64 11.65 4.21
C GLY A 237 7.67 11.95 2.71
N TYR A 238 7.58 10.91 1.87
CA TYR A 238 7.51 11.04 0.42
C TYR A 238 6.30 11.85 -0.05
N TYR A 239 5.13 11.65 0.58
CA TYR A 239 3.90 12.35 0.24
C TYR A 239 3.87 13.81 0.74
N LEU A 240 4.51 14.10 1.87
CA LEU A 240 4.45 15.43 2.50
C LEU A 240 5.64 16.33 2.17
N GLN A 241 6.82 15.76 2.01
CA GLN A 241 8.07 16.53 1.99
C GLN A 241 8.99 16.20 0.80
N GLY A 242 8.67 15.14 0.05
CA GLY A 242 9.51 14.58 -1.01
C GLY A 242 10.29 13.36 -0.54
N CYS A 243 11.15 12.81 -1.40
CA CYS A 243 11.82 11.53 -1.18
C CYS A 243 12.75 11.55 0.05
N PRO A 244 12.46 10.83 1.15
CA PRO A 244 13.33 10.82 2.34
C PRO A 244 14.62 10.04 2.13
N SER A 245 14.61 9.06 1.22
CA SER A 245 15.77 8.25 0.86
C SER A 245 15.58 7.59 -0.50
N TRP A 246 16.55 7.75 -1.39
CA TRP A 246 16.57 7.10 -2.71
C TRP A 246 17.03 5.63 -2.66
N THR A 247 17.53 5.18 -1.52
CA THR A 247 18.05 3.80 -1.34
C THR A 247 17.16 2.95 -0.45
N TYR A 248 16.21 3.58 0.25
CA TYR A 248 15.26 2.84 1.09
C TYR A 248 14.22 2.12 0.24
N TYR A 249 13.88 0.90 0.64
CA TYR A 249 12.73 0.13 0.18
C TYR A 249 12.32 -0.87 1.24
N TYR A 250 11.04 -1.24 1.25
CA TYR A 250 10.58 -2.33 2.10
C TYR A 250 11.09 -3.67 1.57
N LYS A 251 11.83 -4.41 2.39
CA LYS A 251 12.64 -5.57 1.95
C LYS A 251 11.85 -6.86 1.79
N PHE A 252 10.58 -6.88 2.17
CA PHE A 252 9.77 -8.09 2.22
C PHE A 252 8.56 -8.00 1.30
N ARG A 253 8.02 -9.15 0.91
CA ARG A 253 6.85 -9.20 0.02
C ARG A 253 5.53 -8.97 0.74
N MET A 254 5.47 -9.24 2.04
CA MET A 254 4.25 -9.19 2.84
C MET A 254 4.49 -8.38 4.11
N ALA A 255 3.42 -7.82 4.68
CA ALA A 255 3.47 -7.16 5.98
C ALA A 255 3.66 -8.18 7.11
N PRO A 256 4.28 -7.84 8.24
CA PRO A 256 4.27 -8.70 9.43
C PRO A 256 2.83 -8.86 9.97
N CYS A 257 2.59 -9.89 10.77
CA CYS A 257 1.28 -10.12 11.38
C CYS A 257 0.95 -8.99 12.38
N LEU A 258 -0.33 -8.65 12.53
CA LEU A 258 -0.81 -7.59 13.44
C LEU A 258 -0.29 -7.76 14.86
N LYS A 259 -0.37 -8.98 15.40
CA LYS A 259 0.15 -9.28 16.74
C LYS A 259 1.61 -8.88 16.94
N ASP A 260 2.44 -9.08 15.93
CA ASP A 260 3.87 -8.79 16.03
C ASP A 260 4.15 -7.30 15.86
N ILE A 261 3.39 -6.60 15.01
CA ILE A 261 3.42 -5.14 14.91
C ILE A 261 3.00 -4.51 16.25
N CYS A 262 1.90 -4.99 16.85
CA CYS A 262 1.47 -4.55 18.18
C CYS A 262 2.58 -4.78 19.22
N GLY A 263 3.18 -5.97 19.24
CA GLY A 263 4.29 -6.28 20.13
C GLY A 263 5.51 -5.39 19.93
N TYR A 264 5.81 -5.04 18.68
CA TYR A 264 6.88 -4.09 18.35
C TYR A 264 6.54 -2.68 18.84
N LEU A 265 5.33 -2.16 18.54
CA LEU A 265 4.87 -0.84 18.94
C LEU A 265 4.70 -0.68 20.45
N ASN A 266 4.41 -1.76 21.19
CA ASN A 266 4.34 -1.78 22.65
C ASN A 266 5.72 -1.66 23.31
N ASN A 267 6.81 -1.81 22.54
CA ASN A 267 8.15 -1.61 23.06
C ASN A 267 8.45 -0.11 23.20
N LYS A 268 8.71 0.35 24.43
CA LYS A 268 8.91 1.78 24.77
C LYS A 268 10.10 2.46 24.09
N ARG A 269 10.88 1.74 23.26
CA ARG A 269 12.08 2.25 22.59
C ARG A 269 11.89 2.33 21.06
N ILE A 270 10.76 2.85 20.61
CA ILE A 270 10.58 3.11 19.19
C ILE A 270 11.18 4.49 18.88
N TYR A 271 12.11 4.53 17.98
CA TYR A 271 12.72 5.75 17.50
C TYR A 271 12.30 6.00 16.05
N LYS A 272 12.07 7.27 15.73
CA LYS A 272 11.91 7.71 14.34
C LYS A 272 13.10 7.22 13.50
N THR A 273 12.81 6.72 12.31
CA THR A 273 13.86 6.25 11.40
C THR A 273 14.66 7.44 10.89
N ASN A 274 15.96 7.38 11.03
CA ASN A 274 16.85 8.33 10.36
C ASN A 274 17.18 7.78 8.97
N PHE A 275 16.66 8.45 7.93
CA PHE A 275 16.88 8.07 6.55
C PHE A 275 18.13 8.76 6.01
N ASP A 276 19.05 7.99 5.41
CA ASP A 276 20.07 8.54 4.54
C ASP A 276 19.45 8.84 3.18
N LEU A 277 19.57 10.09 2.71
CA LEU A 277 18.98 10.52 1.44
C LEU A 277 19.49 9.66 0.28
N GLY A 278 20.77 9.32 0.28
CA GLY A 278 21.39 8.58 -0.81
C GLY A 278 21.41 9.38 -2.12
N THR A 279 21.65 8.67 -3.22
CA THR A 279 21.70 9.24 -4.57
C THR A 279 20.71 8.51 -5.48
N PRO A 280 19.86 9.23 -6.23
CA PRO A 280 18.95 8.60 -7.17
C PRO A 280 19.71 7.97 -8.34
N TYR A 281 19.16 6.91 -8.91
CA TYR A 281 19.64 6.37 -10.18
C TYR A 281 19.47 7.41 -11.30
N LYS A 282 20.41 7.42 -12.24
CA LYS A 282 20.23 8.19 -13.47
C LYS A 282 19.03 7.65 -14.27
N PRO A 283 18.33 8.48 -15.04
CA PRO A 283 17.14 8.03 -15.80
C PRO A 283 17.39 6.80 -16.67
N ILE A 284 18.57 6.70 -17.30
CA ILE A 284 18.94 5.55 -18.12
C ILE A 284 19.18 4.28 -17.29
N GLU A 285 19.69 4.41 -16.07
CA GLU A 285 19.90 3.30 -15.14
C GLU A 285 18.55 2.78 -14.64
N GLN A 286 17.65 3.70 -14.27
CA GLN A 286 16.28 3.36 -13.86
C GLN A 286 15.51 2.67 -15.00
N LEU A 287 15.62 3.19 -16.22
CA LEU A 287 15.01 2.56 -17.39
C LEU A 287 15.54 1.14 -17.60
N ALA A 288 16.84 0.92 -17.43
CA ALA A 288 17.44 -0.41 -17.56
C ALA A 288 16.98 -1.39 -16.48
N ILE A 289 16.65 -0.92 -15.27
CA ILE A 289 16.13 -1.75 -14.17
C ILE A 289 14.71 -2.23 -14.47
N VAL A 290 13.86 -1.37 -15.02
CA VAL A 290 12.43 -1.68 -15.22
C VAL A 290 12.12 -2.33 -16.58
N LEU A 291 12.98 -2.17 -17.58
CA LEU A 291 12.77 -2.76 -18.90
C LEU A 291 12.85 -4.30 -18.86
N PRO A 292 11.89 -4.98 -19.47
CA PRO A 292 12.03 -6.40 -19.76
C PRO A 292 13.25 -6.65 -20.65
N ARG A 293 13.92 -7.76 -20.44
CA ARG A 293 15.16 -8.11 -21.16
C ARG A 293 15.03 -8.03 -22.70
N TYR A 294 13.94 -8.51 -23.25
CA TYR A 294 13.71 -8.49 -24.72
C TYR A 294 13.53 -7.06 -25.27
N SER A 295 13.33 -6.06 -24.40
CA SER A 295 13.22 -4.65 -24.78
C SER A 295 14.55 -3.88 -24.58
N PHE A 296 15.64 -4.54 -24.22
CA PHE A 296 16.95 -3.88 -24.00
C PHE A 296 17.50 -3.23 -25.29
N ASN A 297 17.01 -3.61 -26.47
CA ASN A 297 17.30 -2.92 -27.72
C ASN A 297 16.87 -1.44 -27.73
N LEU A 298 15.99 -1.01 -26.81
CA LEU A 298 15.59 0.38 -26.61
C LEU A 298 16.66 1.19 -25.86
N LEU A 299 17.61 0.56 -25.20
CA LEU A 299 18.71 1.21 -24.51
C LEU A 299 19.86 1.55 -25.51
N PRO A 300 20.64 2.62 -25.25
CA PRO A 300 21.81 2.94 -26.07
C PRO A 300 22.82 1.78 -26.08
N LYS A 301 23.35 1.46 -27.27
CA LYS A 301 24.30 0.34 -27.45
C LYS A 301 25.54 0.44 -26.55
N SER A 302 26.07 1.66 -26.36
CA SER A 302 27.20 1.94 -25.47
C SER A 302 26.89 1.61 -24.02
N PHE A 303 25.65 1.88 -23.56
CA PHE A 303 25.20 1.57 -22.19
C PHE A 303 25.09 0.05 -21.99
N ILE A 304 24.51 -0.66 -22.97
CA ILE A 304 24.41 -2.14 -22.92
C ILE A 304 25.80 -2.78 -22.88
N GLN A 305 26.77 -2.27 -23.68
CA GLN A 305 28.13 -2.79 -23.68
C GLN A 305 28.83 -2.58 -22.33
N ASN A 306 28.63 -1.42 -21.70
CA ASN A 306 29.17 -1.13 -20.37
C ASN A 306 28.62 -2.07 -19.30
N ILE A 307 27.31 -2.37 -19.34
CA ILE A 307 26.71 -3.35 -18.42
C ILE A 307 27.33 -4.74 -18.63
N LYS A 308 27.44 -5.20 -19.87
CA LYS A 308 28.05 -6.49 -20.20
C LYS A 308 29.49 -6.60 -19.70
N ASN A 309 30.31 -5.57 -19.93
CA ASN A 309 31.70 -5.53 -19.49
C ASN A 309 31.86 -5.59 -17.97
N ARG A 310 31.01 -4.86 -17.22
CA ARG A 310 31.01 -4.89 -15.74
C ARG A 310 30.56 -6.23 -15.18
N MET A 311 29.66 -6.94 -15.88
CA MET A 311 29.19 -8.25 -15.44
C MET A 311 30.24 -9.33 -15.67
N THR A 312 30.96 -9.29 -16.79
CA THR A 312 32.07 -10.22 -17.08
C THR A 312 33.25 -10.02 -16.14
N SER A 313 33.59 -8.77 -15.76
CA SER A 313 34.66 -8.47 -14.81
C SER A 313 34.37 -8.95 -13.38
N ASN A 314 33.12 -9.09 -12.98
CA ASN A 314 32.71 -9.54 -11.64
C ASN A 314 32.42 -11.05 -11.55
N GLY A 315 32.78 -11.84 -12.55
CA GLY A 315 32.60 -13.30 -12.56
C GLY A 315 31.15 -13.79 -12.51
N ARG A 316 30.17 -12.88 -12.67
CA ARG A 316 28.74 -13.20 -12.74
C ARG A 316 28.33 -13.30 -14.21
N THR A 317 28.41 -14.48 -14.77
CA THR A 317 27.67 -14.78 -16.01
C THR A 317 26.18 -14.61 -15.73
N MET A 318 25.52 -13.66 -16.41
CA MET A 318 24.06 -13.69 -16.47
C MET A 318 23.67 -15.03 -17.11
N GLY A 319 23.20 -15.96 -16.28
CA GLY A 319 22.48 -17.15 -16.75
C GLY A 319 21.18 -16.72 -17.37
N PHE A 320 21.24 -16.43 -18.64
CA PHE A 320 20.11 -16.13 -19.47
C PHE A 320 19.57 -17.45 -20.01
N LYS A 321 18.72 -18.13 -19.26
CA LYS A 321 17.79 -19.12 -19.80
C LYS A 321 16.43 -18.50 -20.00
#